data_d030f74db5ceb4a200bd1739efdbcbab
#
_entry.id   d030f74db5ceb4a200bd1739efdbcbab
#
_cell.length_a   1.000
_cell.length_b   1.000
_cell.length_c   1.000
_cell.angle_alpha   90.00
_cell.angle_beta   90.00
_cell.angle_gamma   90.00
#
_symmetry.space_group_name_H-M   'P 1'
#
loop_
_entity.id
_entity.type
_entity.pdbx_description
1 polymer ?
#
loop_
_entity_poly.entity_id
_entity_poly.type
_entity_poly.pdbx_seq_one_letter_code
_entity_poly.pdbx_strand_id
1 'polypeptide(L)'
;MFRRLKASLVYLLLLSFSIPAMASETPDDNNLSSLISYLEEKGFEIESLLNDPRFEIYEDIVDRFTKSAERKSHSLDSYKRVLNFEDKARQLDPFMENYSDQLKQAEEKYGIPSSVIAAIIGIESDYGKNIGSHNPFNAYVSMYANGYRQDFAKAQISELLEFTKRNDIDVFELKSSYAGAMAFAQFIPYSLNKWFVGEDIFDMKNNIMSVANYLAYFKERTGDIETAVLRYNPSSLYTQAVLDLAKQARL
;
A
#
# COMPACT_ATOMS: atom_id res chain seq x y z
N MET A 1 -21.13 -35.24 -0.70
CA MET A 1 -21.50 -34.20 -1.69
C MET A 1 -20.80 -32.89 -1.30
N PHE A 2 -19.53 -32.74 -1.72
CA PHE A 2 -18.67 -31.62 -1.32
C PHE A 2 -18.78 -30.50 -2.34
N ARG A 3 -19.36 -29.37 -1.90
CA ARG A 3 -19.38 -28.12 -2.68
C ARG A 3 -17.99 -27.50 -2.67
N ARG A 4 -17.29 -27.53 -3.80
CA ARG A 4 -16.04 -26.81 -3.99
C ARG A 4 -16.31 -25.29 -3.99
N LEU A 5 -15.89 -24.58 -2.95
CA LEU A 5 -15.77 -23.13 -2.98
C LEU A 5 -14.68 -22.76 -3.99
N LYS A 6 -15.06 -22.03 -5.04
CA LYS A 6 -14.11 -21.39 -5.94
C LYS A 6 -13.49 -20.19 -5.19
N ALA A 7 -12.26 -20.34 -4.72
CA ALA A 7 -11.47 -19.22 -4.26
C ALA A 7 -11.07 -18.39 -5.49
N SER A 8 -11.70 -17.23 -5.65
CA SER A 8 -11.25 -16.23 -6.63
C SER A 8 -9.93 -15.66 -6.16
N LEU A 9 -8.86 -16.09 -6.80
CA LEU A 9 -7.49 -15.67 -6.56
C LEU A 9 -7.32 -14.29 -7.21
N VAL A 10 -7.42 -13.20 -6.42
CA VAL A 10 -7.07 -11.86 -6.89
C VAL A 10 -5.54 -11.79 -6.90
N TYR A 11 -4.96 -12.09 -8.06
CA TYR A 11 -3.54 -11.84 -8.33
C TYR A 11 -3.33 -10.33 -8.46
N LEU A 12 -2.57 -9.75 -7.53
CA LEU A 12 -1.93 -8.46 -7.73
C LEU A 12 -0.73 -8.66 -8.68
N LEU A 13 -1.04 -8.90 -9.95
CA LEU A 13 -0.04 -9.05 -11.00
C LEU A 13 0.38 -7.65 -11.45
N LEU A 14 1.56 -7.21 -11.02
CA LEU A 14 2.32 -6.19 -11.73
C LEU A 14 2.89 -6.83 -13.02
N LEU A 15 2.00 -7.16 -13.95
CA LEU A 15 2.42 -7.50 -15.30
C LEU A 15 2.94 -6.25 -15.99
N SER A 16 4.21 -6.28 -16.35
CA SER A 16 4.84 -5.35 -17.28
C SER A 16 4.24 -5.52 -18.68
N PHE A 17 3.09 -4.92 -18.93
CA PHE A 17 2.64 -4.68 -20.27
C PHE A 17 3.20 -3.36 -20.76
N SER A 18 3.99 -3.40 -21.82
CA SER A 18 4.37 -2.22 -22.60
C SER A 18 3.12 -1.65 -23.25
N ILE A 19 2.53 -0.64 -22.63
CA ILE A 19 1.45 0.16 -23.21
C ILE A 19 2.13 1.27 -24.01
N PRO A 20 1.80 1.48 -25.30
CA PRO A 20 2.29 2.63 -26.04
C PRO A 20 1.86 3.92 -25.35
N ALA A 21 2.76 4.91 -25.33
CA ALA A 21 2.50 6.23 -24.79
C ALA A 21 1.32 6.85 -25.57
N MET A 22 0.15 6.88 -24.94
CA MET A 22 -0.96 7.69 -25.40
C MET A 22 -0.81 9.10 -24.85
N ALA A 23 -1.03 10.09 -25.70
CA ALA A 23 -1.00 11.49 -25.36
C ALA A 23 -2.00 11.77 -24.21
N SER A 24 -1.66 12.73 -23.33
CA SER A 24 -2.53 13.19 -22.27
C SER A 24 -3.77 13.86 -22.89
N GLU A 25 -4.83 13.08 -23.03
CA GLU A 25 -6.17 13.63 -23.22
C GLU A 25 -6.66 14.13 -21.84
N THR A 26 -7.41 15.23 -21.85
CA THR A 26 -8.14 15.72 -20.66
C THR A 26 -8.99 14.59 -20.08
N PRO A 27 -9.20 14.53 -18.72
CA PRO A 27 -10.01 13.49 -18.11
C PRO A 27 -11.33 13.33 -18.87
N ASP A 28 -11.61 12.11 -19.35
CA ASP A 28 -12.81 11.84 -20.14
C ASP A 28 -14.02 11.82 -19.19
N ASP A 29 -14.95 12.75 -19.36
CA ASP A 29 -16.19 12.84 -18.56
C ASP A 29 -16.98 11.52 -18.59
N ASN A 30 -16.86 10.72 -19.65
CA ASN A 30 -17.47 9.39 -19.76
C ASN A 30 -16.86 8.38 -18.75
N ASN A 31 -15.57 8.49 -18.44
CA ASN A 31 -14.93 7.61 -17.47
C ASN A 31 -15.48 7.85 -16.06
N LEU A 32 -15.64 9.10 -15.63
CA LEU A 32 -16.20 9.42 -14.32
C LEU A 32 -17.64 8.97 -14.19
N SER A 33 -18.48 9.12 -15.22
CA SER A 33 -19.86 8.65 -15.21
C SER A 33 -19.95 7.13 -14.97
N SER A 34 -19.05 6.34 -15.57
CA SER A 34 -18.99 4.90 -15.35
C SER A 34 -18.54 4.54 -13.93
N LEU A 35 -17.63 5.32 -13.35
CA LEU A 35 -17.21 5.15 -11.95
C LEU A 35 -18.33 5.47 -10.98
N ILE A 36 -19.06 6.57 -11.21
CA ILE A 36 -20.20 7.00 -10.40
C ILE A 36 -21.24 5.89 -10.37
N SER A 37 -21.71 5.42 -11.55
CA SER A 37 -22.71 4.35 -11.62
C SER A 37 -22.27 3.08 -10.89
N TYR A 38 -21.01 2.67 -11.04
CA TYR A 38 -20.48 1.49 -10.34
C TYR A 38 -20.50 1.63 -8.81
N LEU A 39 -20.17 2.81 -8.29
CA LEU A 39 -20.10 3.04 -6.84
C LEU A 39 -21.49 3.24 -6.23
N GLU A 40 -22.40 3.86 -6.96
CA GLU A 40 -23.82 3.99 -6.58
C GLU A 40 -24.51 2.63 -6.48
N GLU A 41 -24.28 1.71 -7.45
CA GLU A 41 -24.74 0.32 -7.37
C GLU A 41 -24.27 -0.41 -6.10
N LYS A 42 -23.12 0.03 -5.53
CA LYS A 42 -22.59 -0.47 -4.25
C LYS A 42 -23.10 0.29 -3.02
N GLY A 43 -23.93 1.30 -3.22
CA GLY A 43 -24.52 2.10 -2.13
C GLY A 43 -23.63 3.20 -1.58
N PHE A 44 -22.72 3.75 -2.42
CA PHE A 44 -21.91 4.91 -2.09
C PHE A 44 -22.41 6.16 -2.81
N GLU A 45 -22.61 7.26 -2.09
CA GLU A 45 -22.97 8.57 -2.64
C GLU A 45 -21.71 9.34 -3.03
N ILE A 46 -21.18 9.04 -4.23
CA ILE A 46 -19.89 9.59 -4.67
C ILE A 46 -20.00 11.01 -5.20
N GLU A 47 -21.14 11.43 -5.74
CA GLU A 47 -21.30 12.77 -6.30
C GLU A 47 -21.01 13.87 -5.27
N SER A 48 -21.40 13.67 -4.02
CA SER A 48 -21.11 14.60 -2.93
C SER A 48 -19.60 14.75 -2.70
N LEU A 49 -18.84 13.66 -2.84
CA LEU A 49 -17.39 13.68 -2.71
C LEU A 49 -16.71 14.34 -3.90
N LEU A 50 -17.20 14.12 -5.12
CA LEU A 50 -16.64 14.76 -6.32
C LEU A 50 -16.93 16.27 -6.36
N ASN A 51 -17.97 16.73 -5.67
CA ASN A 51 -18.31 18.16 -5.53
C ASN A 51 -17.70 18.80 -4.26
N ASP A 52 -17.01 18.05 -3.42
CA ASP A 52 -16.30 18.61 -2.25
C ASP A 52 -15.16 19.53 -2.70
N PRO A 53 -14.97 20.71 -2.11
CA PRO A 53 -13.90 21.64 -2.50
C PRO A 53 -12.49 21.11 -2.29
N ARG A 54 -12.31 20.00 -1.53
CA ARG A 54 -11.03 19.29 -1.32
C ARG A 54 -10.76 18.24 -2.39
N PHE A 55 -11.76 17.93 -3.23
CA PHE A 55 -11.56 17.02 -4.34
C PHE A 55 -10.74 17.70 -5.43
N GLU A 56 -9.71 17.00 -5.91
CA GLU A 56 -8.87 17.44 -7.03
C GLU A 56 -8.38 16.26 -7.85
N ILE A 57 -8.25 16.45 -9.15
CA ILE A 57 -7.60 15.50 -10.05
C ILE A 57 -6.11 15.80 -10.09
N TYR A 58 -5.29 14.79 -9.80
CA TYR A 58 -3.84 14.85 -9.95
C TYR A 58 -3.45 14.56 -11.39
N GLU A 59 -3.24 15.59 -12.19
CA GLU A 59 -2.95 15.46 -13.63
C GLU A 59 -1.65 14.69 -13.90
N ASP A 60 -0.66 14.80 -13.02
CA ASP A 60 0.64 14.15 -13.15
C ASP A 60 0.69 12.70 -12.61
N ILE A 61 -0.43 12.13 -12.19
CA ILE A 61 -0.48 10.84 -11.50
C ILE A 61 0.14 9.72 -12.35
N VAL A 62 -0.17 9.65 -13.64
CA VAL A 62 0.36 8.61 -14.55
C VAL A 62 1.86 8.77 -14.74
N ASP A 63 2.34 10.00 -14.86
CA ASP A 63 3.75 10.33 -14.97
C ASP A 63 4.53 9.88 -13.74
N ARG A 64 4.00 10.07 -12.54
CA ARG A 64 4.60 9.60 -11.29
C ARG A 64 4.77 8.08 -11.27
N PHE A 65 3.78 7.34 -11.74
CA PHE A 65 3.88 5.88 -11.84
C PHE A 65 4.90 5.42 -12.89
N THR A 66 4.95 6.08 -14.05
CA THR A 66 5.79 5.64 -15.17
C THR A 66 7.24 6.09 -15.04
N LYS A 67 7.50 7.22 -14.36
CA LYS A 67 8.82 7.85 -14.25
C LYS A 67 9.47 7.65 -12.88
N SER A 68 8.91 6.82 -11.99
CA SER A 68 9.45 6.61 -10.64
C SER A 68 10.91 6.09 -10.68
N ALA A 69 11.74 6.56 -9.73
CA ALA A 69 13.14 6.15 -9.62
C ALA A 69 13.28 4.65 -9.31
N GLU A 70 12.32 4.07 -8.59
CA GLU A 70 12.29 2.65 -8.27
C GLU A 70 12.16 1.78 -9.53
N ARG A 71 11.30 2.17 -10.47
CA ARG A 71 11.15 1.48 -11.76
C ARG A 71 12.39 1.53 -12.64
N LYS A 72 13.23 2.55 -12.46
CA LYS A 72 14.49 2.73 -13.20
C LYS A 72 15.65 1.97 -12.57
N SER A 73 15.47 1.37 -11.40
CA SER A 73 16.52 0.61 -10.74
C SER A 73 16.63 -0.79 -11.34
N HIS A 74 17.79 -1.14 -11.89
CA HIS A 74 18.05 -2.42 -12.54
C HIS A 74 18.98 -3.33 -11.72
N SER A 75 19.45 -2.87 -10.56
CA SER A 75 20.29 -3.65 -9.64
C SER A 75 19.94 -3.36 -8.19
N LEU A 76 20.24 -4.30 -7.31
CA LEU A 76 20.02 -4.15 -5.88
C LEU A 76 20.74 -2.93 -5.30
N ASP A 77 21.98 -2.67 -5.73
CA ASP A 77 22.76 -1.51 -5.26
C ASP A 77 22.12 -0.19 -5.70
N SER A 78 21.61 -0.10 -6.94
CA SER A 78 20.91 1.11 -7.39
C SER A 78 19.58 1.28 -6.64
N TYR A 79 18.86 0.20 -6.39
CA TYR A 79 17.62 0.20 -5.61
C TYR A 79 17.86 0.64 -4.16
N LYS A 80 18.88 0.08 -3.49
CA LYS A 80 19.28 0.50 -2.14
C LYS A 80 19.65 1.98 -2.05
N ARG A 81 20.33 2.53 -3.07
CA ARG A 81 20.61 3.97 -3.11
C ARG A 81 19.33 4.81 -3.20
N VAL A 82 18.38 4.42 -4.05
CA VAL A 82 17.08 5.12 -4.17
C VAL A 82 16.31 5.10 -2.83
N LEU A 83 16.38 3.97 -2.11
CA LEU A 83 15.76 3.81 -0.80
C LEU A 83 16.47 4.57 0.33
N ASN A 84 17.65 5.14 0.09
CA ASN A 84 18.52 5.66 1.16
C ASN A 84 18.80 4.60 2.25
N PHE A 85 19.19 3.40 1.80
CA PHE A 85 19.29 2.18 2.62
C PHE A 85 20.17 2.35 3.86
N GLU A 86 21.32 3.01 3.72
CA GLU A 86 22.27 3.20 4.84
C GLU A 86 21.66 4.04 5.98
N ASP A 87 20.83 5.02 5.64
CA ASP A 87 20.11 5.82 6.64
C ASP A 87 19.06 4.96 7.36
N LYS A 88 18.38 4.09 6.64
CA LYS A 88 17.42 3.14 7.23
C LYS A 88 18.12 2.14 8.14
N ALA A 89 19.27 1.63 7.73
CA ALA A 89 20.07 0.73 8.56
C ALA A 89 20.53 1.38 9.89
N ARG A 90 20.90 2.67 9.85
CA ARG A 90 21.25 3.40 11.09
C ARG A 90 20.06 3.65 12.02
N GLN A 91 18.85 3.66 11.50
CA GLN A 91 17.63 3.93 12.26
C GLN A 91 16.94 2.64 12.75
N LEU A 92 17.35 1.48 12.25
CA LEU A 92 16.70 0.20 12.55
C LEU A 92 16.73 -0.14 14.04
N ASP A 93 17.93 -0.19 14.64
CA ASP A 93 18.07 -0.52 16.07
C ASP A 93 17.36 0.50 16.98
N PRO A 94 17.53 1.84 16.80
CA PRO A 94 16.75 2.81 17.54
C PRO A 94 15.23 2.65 17.43
N PHE A 95 14.73 2.30 16.26
CA PHE A 95 13.31 2.01 16.07
C PHE A 95 12.89 0.74 16.82
N MET A 96 13.68 -0.33 16.72
CA MET A 96 13.41 -1.60 17.40
C MET A 96 13.46 -1.44 18.93
N GLU A 97 14.39 -0.65 19.46
CA GLU A 97 14.42 -0.32 20.91
C GLU A 97 13.16 0.43 21.35
N ASN A 98 12.77 1.46 20.58
CA ASN A 98 11.60 2.30 20.90
C ASN A 98 10.27 1.53 20.88
N TYR A 99 10.16 0.50 20.06
CA TYR A 99 8.95 -0.31 19.91
C TYR A 99 9.17 -1.78 20.30
N SER A 100 10.17 -2.05 21.18
CA SER A 100 10.59 -3.42 21.54
C SER A 100 9.45 -4.30 22.05
N ASP A 101 8.62 -3.78 22.95
CA ASP A 101 7.48 -4.52 23.51
C ASP A 101 6.46 -4.88 22.42
N GLN A 102 6.17 -3.94 21.50
CA GLN A 102 5.19 -4.15 20.45
C GLN A 102 5.70 -5.11 19.38
N LEU A 103 6.96 -4.99 19.00
CA LEU A 103 7.61 -5.89 18.07
C LEU A 103 7.68 -7.32 18.64
N LYS A 104 8.02 -7.46 19.92
CA LYS A 104 8.01 -8.75 20.61
C LYS A 104 6.61 -9.37 20.63
N GLN A 105 5.58 -8.61 20.99
CA GLN A 105 4.19 -9.08 20.96
C GLN A 105 3.76 -9.52 19.56
N ALA A 106 4.15 -8.77 18.53
CA ALA A 106 3.85 -9.12 17.14
C ALA A 106 4.56 -10.42 16.73
N GLU A 107 5.85 -10.59 17.09
CA GLU A 107 6.60 -11.79 16.82
C GLU A 107 6.03 -13.01 17.55
N GLU A 108 5.71 -12.89 18.83
CA GLU A 108 5.09 -13.96 19.63
C GLU A 108 3.73 -14.37 19.06
N LYS A 109 2.91 -13.40 18.63
CA LYS A 109 1.55 -13.66 18.12
C LYS A 109 1.53 -14.23 16.70
N TYR A 110 2.39 -13.73 15.84
CA TYR A 110 2.32 -13.97 14.39
C TYR A 110 3.49 -14.81 13.85
N GLY A 111 4.53 -15.06 14.64
CA GLY A 111 5.71 -15.84 14.22
C GLY A 111 6.53 -15.16 13.12
N ILE A 112 6.48 -13.84 13.05
CA ILE A 112 7.25 -13.03 12.09
C ILE A 112 8.38 -12.33 12.85
N PRO A 113 9.65 -12.48 12.42
CA PRO A 113 10.77 -11.85 13.12
C PRO A 113 10.59 -10.33 13.26
N SER A 114 10.83 -9.80 14.44
CA SER A 114 10.76 -8.37 14.78
C SER A 114 11.56 -7.50 13.80
N SER A 115 12.75 -7.98 13.40
CA SER A 115 13.62 -7.28 12.45
C SER A 115 13.01 -7.16 11.04
N VAL A 116 12.24 -8.15 10.58
CA VAL A 116 11.56 -8.10 9.27
C VAL A 116 10.41 -7.08 9.31
N ILE A 117 9.63 -7.07 10.40
CA ILE A 117 8.55 -6.10 10.61
C ILE A 117 9.11 -4.67 10.59
N ALA A 118 10.17 -4.43 11.37
CA ALA A 118 10.84 -3.13 11.46
C ALA A 118 11.44 -2.70 10.11
N ALA A 119 12.04 -3.63 9.37
CA ALA A 119 12.63 -3.37 8.05
C ALA A 119 11.56 -2.94 7.03
N ILE A 120 10.38 -3.58 7.01
CA ILE A 120 9.27 -3.17 6.13
C ILE A 120 8.84 -1.74 6.48
N ILE A 121 8.56 -1.43 7.75
CA ILE A 121 8.16 -0.07 8.17
C ILE A 121 9.24 0.95 7.81
N GLY A 122 10.52 0.58 7.96
CA GLY A 122 11.65 1.41 7.56
C GLY A 122 11.66 1.72 6.06
N ILE A 123 11.42 0.72 5.22
CA ILE A 123 11.40 0.91 3.76
C ILE A 123 10.16 1.68 3.32
N GLU A 124 8.99 1.36 3.86
CA GLU A 124 7.70 1.92 3.45
C GLU A 124 7.54 3.39 3.84
N SER A 125 7.91 3.76 5.05
CA SER A 125 7.62 5.10 5.58
C SER A 125 8.80 5.81 6.24
N ASP A 126 10.03 5.30 6.08
CA ASP A 126 11.18 5.83 6.84
C ASP A 126 10.92 5.86 8.36
N TYR A 127 10.44 4.74 8.87
CA TYR A 127 10.04 4.60 10.28
C TYR A 127 8.95 5.60 10.72
N GLY A 128 8.02 5.89 9.83
CA GLY A 128 6.88 6.78 10.09
C GLY A 128 7.12 8.25 9.76
N LYS A 129 8.29 8.62 9.25
CA LYS A 129 8.61 10.02 8.89
C LYS A 129 7.99 10.45 7.56
N ASN A 130 7.68 9.50 6.68
CA ASN A 130 7.13 9.76 5.35
C ASN A 130 5.93 8.85 5.06
N ILE A 131 4.74 9.40 5.17
CA ILE A 131 3.47 8.71 4.86
C ILE A 131 2.81 9.23 3.57
N GLY A 132 3.51 10.14 2.88
CA GLY A 132 2.97 10.84 1.71
C GLY A 132 2.14 12.07 2.08
N SER A 133 1.76 12.81 1.04
CA SER A 133 1.03 14.09 1.16
C SER A 133 -0.21 14.15 0.27
N HIS A 134 -0.54 13.07 -0.43
CA HIS A 134 -1.70 12.99 -1.32
C HIS A 134 -2.93 12.51 -0.55
N ASN A 135 -4.10 12.85 -1.04
CA ASN A 135 -5.32 12.23 -0.57
C ASN A 135 -5.56 10.91 -1.34
N PRO A 136 -5.88 9.78 -0.68
CA PRO A 136 -6.05 8.49 -1.36
C PRO A 136 -7.26 8.45 -2.29
N PHE A 137 -8.36 9.14 -1.96
CA PHE A 137 -9.53 9.23 -2.83
C PHE A 137 -9.19 9.97 -4.12
N ASN A 138 -8.59 11.16 -4.01
CA ASN A 138 -8.13 11.95 -5.16
C ASN A 138 -7.14 11.14 -6.01
N ALA A 139 -6.19 10.42 -5.39
CA ALA A 139 -5.22 9.60 -6.11
C ALA A 139 -5.88 8.50 -6.94
N TYR A 140 -6.78 7.73 -6.36
CA TYR A 140 -7.43 6.63 -7.08
C TYR A 140 -8.44 7.13 -8.12
N VAL A 141 -9.20 8.19 -7.84
CA VAL A 141 -10.09 8.81 -8.84
C VAL A 141 -9.26 9.36 -10.01
N SER A 142 -8.11 9.99 -9.73
CA SER A 142 -7.20 10.48 -10.77
C SER A 142 -6.64 9.33 -11.63
N MET A 143 -6.24 8.21 -11.02
CA MET A 143 -5.81 7.01 -11.75
C MET A 143 -6.92 6.53 -12.69
N TYR A 144 -8.15 6.44 -12.19
CA TYR A 144 -9.28 5.96 -12.96
C TYR A 144 -9.62 6.91 -14.12
N ALA A 145 -9.74 8.21 -13.85
CA ALA A 145 -10.06 9.26 -14.83
C ALA A 145 -9.03 9.33 -15.97
N ASN A 146 -7.74 9.10 -15.66
CA ASN A 146 -6.65 9.08 -16.64
C ASN A 146 -6.47 7.71 -17.33
N GLY A 147 -7.42 6.79 -17.21
CA GLY A 147 -7.35 5.47 -17.85
C GLY A 147 -6.25 4.55 -17.32
N TYR A 148 -5.62 4.90 -16.19
CA TYR A 148 -4.50 4.14 -15.65
C TYR A 148 -4.97 3.12 -14.62
N ARG A 149 -4.80 1.82 -14.91
CA ARG A 149 -5.20 0.71 -14.03
C ARG A 149 -6.62 0.85 -13.50
N GLN A 150 -7.56 1.20 -14.33
CA GLN A 150 -8.94 1.54 -13.97
C GLN A 150 -9.63 0.51 -13.07
N ASP A 151 -9.54 -0.79 -13.38
CA ASP A 151 -10.15 -1.83 -12.55
C ASP A 151 -9.54 -1.89 -11.14
N PHE A 152 -8.23 -1.69 -11.03
CA PHE A 152 -7.56 -1.60 -9.73
C PHE A 152 -8.01 -0.35 -8.98
N ALA A 153 -7.96 0.81 -9.62
CA ALA A 153 -8.37 2.09 -9.01
C ALA A 153 -9.82 2.03 -8.52
N LYS A 154 -10.73 1.57 -9.36
CA LYS A 154 -12.16 1.37 -9.03
C LYS A 154 -12.36 0.46 -7.82
N ALA A 155 -11.64 -0.66 -7.78
CA ALA A 155 -11.70 -1.57 -6.63
C ALA A 155 -11.17 -0.91 -5.36
N GLN A 156 -10.05 -0.17 -5.43
CA GLN A 156 -9.50 0.51 -4.26
C GLN A 156 -10.38 1.67 -3.78
N ILE A 157 -11.07 2.40 -4.67
CA ILE A 157 -12.05 3.42 -4.26
C ILE A 157 -13.18 2.77 -3.45
N SER A 158 -13.74 1.67 -3.94
CA SER A 158 -14.79 0.93 -3.21
C SER A 158 -14.32 0.50 -1.83
N GLU A 159 -13.13 -0.08 -1.73
CA GLU A 159 -12.54 -0.51 -0.45
C GLU A 159 -12.26 0.68 0.48
N LEU A 160 -11.82 1.82 -0.08
CA LEU A 160 -11.57 3.04 0.69
C LEU A 160 -12.86 3.60 1.29
N LEU A 161 -13.91 3.70 0.49
CA LEU A 161 -15.21 4.20 0.95
C LEU A 161 -15.85 3.26 1.98
N GLU A 162 -15.68 1.95 1.83
CA GLU A 162 -16.10 0.98 2.84
C GLU A 162 -15.33 1.15 4.15
N PHE A 163 -14.01 1.34 4.06
CA PHE A 163 -13.13 1.57 5.21
C PHE A 163 -13.53 2.84 5.96
N THR A 164 -13.67 3.96 5.25
CA THR A 164 -14.01 5.25 5.87
C THR A 164 -15.40 5.26 6.47
N LYS A 165 -16.40 4.69 5.79
CA LYS A 165 -17.77 4.54 6.29
C LYS A 165 -17.84 3.69 7.58
N ARG A 166 -17.11 2.58 7.63
CA ARG A 166 -17.08 1.68 8.80
C ARG A 166 -16.45 2.32 10.02
N ASN A 167 -15.43 3.18 9.81
CA ASN A 167 -14.65 3.78 10.89
C ASN A 167 -15.05 5.23 11.19
N ASP A 168 -16.10 5.75 10.54
CA ASP A 168 -16.57 7.15 10.67
C ASP A 168 -15.45 8.17 10.41
N ILE A 169 -14.69 7.94 9.32
CA ILE A 169 -13.57 8.80 8.91
C ILE A 169 -13.96 9.62 7.69
N ASP A 170 -13.71 10.93 7.72
CA ASP A 170 -13.78 11.76 6.53
C ASP A 170 -12.64 11.37 5.56
N VAL A 171 -13.01 10.94 4.35
CA VAL A 171 -12.05 10.46 3.34
C VAL A 171 -10.99 11.52 2.98
N PHE A 172 -11.34 12.81 3.09
CA PHE A 172 -10.42 13.90 2.79
C PHE A 172 -9.43 14.22 3.92
N GLU A 173 -9.62 13.68 5.12
CA GLU A 173 -8.64 13.76 6.21
C GLU A 173 -7.50 12.74 6.06
N LEU A 174 -7.66 11.76 5.18
CA LEU A 174 -6.65 10.73 4.96
C LEU A 174 -5.47 11.23 4.13
N LYS A 175 -4.28 10.71 4.48
CA LYS A 175 -3.03 10.96 3.75
C LYS A 175 -2.46 9.66 3.22
N SER A 176 -1.91 9.74 2.02
CA SER A 176 -1.32 8.60 1.31
C SER A 176 -0.10 9.01 0.48
N SER A 177 0.62 8.03 -0.03
CA SER A 177 1.52 8.25 -1.17
C SER A 177 0.70 8.63 -2.43
N TYR A 178 1.38 9.05 -3.48
CA TYR A 178 0.74 9.30 -4.78
C TYR A 178 0.05 8.03 -5.34
N ALA A 179 0.44 6.85 -4.87
CA ALA A 179 -0.15 5.56 -5.25
C ALA A 179 -1.35 5.17 -4.37
N GLY A 180 -1.78 6.03 -3.45
CA GLY A 180 -2.91 5.77 -2.55
C GLY A 180 -2.59 4.82 -1.40
N ALA A 181 -1.31 4.50 -1.15
CA ALA A 181 -0.89 3.69 -0.02
C ALA A 181 -0.80 4.54 1.25
N MET A 182 -1.36 4.05 2.37
CA MET A 182 -1.62 4.82 3.58
C MET A 182 -0.84 4.35 4.79
N ALA A 183 -0.67 5.26 5.73
CA ALA A 183 -0.09 5.06 7.05
C ALA A 183 1.38 4.59 7.00
N PHE A 184 1.89 4.06 8.12
CA PHE A 184 3.31 3.68 8.23
C PHE A 184 3.65 2.38 7.52
N ALA A 185 2.66 1.49 7.38
CA ALA A 185 2.76 0.24 6.64
C ALA A 185 2.51 0.39 5.13
N GLN A 186 2.13 1.59 4.66
CA GLN A 186 1.78 1.87 3.26
C GLN A 186 0.78 0.86 2.68
N PHE A 187 -0.25 0.53 3.46
CA PHE A 187 -1.31 -0.35 3.02
C PHE A 187 -2.24 0.35 2.02
N ILE A 188 -2.59 -0.33 0.94
CA ILE A 188 -3.70 0.06 0.07
C ILE A 188 -5.04 -0.24 0.75
N PRO A 189 -6.16 0.39 0.36
CA PRO A 189 -7.46 0.23 1.01
C PRO A 189 -7.90 -1.22 1.21
N TYR A 190 -7.73 -2.08 0.20
CA TYR A 190 -8.02 -3.52 0.32
C TYR A 190 -7.20 -4.18 1.45
N SER A 191 -5.92 -3.83 1.57
CA SER A 191 -5.05 -4.39 2.61
C SER A 191 -5.43 -3.88 4.00
N LEU A 192 -5.84 -2.60 4.12
CA LEU A 192 -6.39 -2.06 5.36
C LEU A 192 -7.62 -2.83 5.81
N ASN A 193 -8.59 -3.03 4.91
CA ASN A 193 -9.81 -3.75 5.26
C ASN A 193 -9.55 -5.20 5.69
N LYS A 194 -8.51 -5.83 5.16
CA LYS A 194 -8.28 -7.25 5.32
C LYS A 194 -7.30 -7.63 6.43
N TRP A 195 -6.27 -6.84 6.63
CA TRP A 195 -5.16 -7.22 7.52
C TRP A 195 -4.81 -6.18 8.57
N PHE A 196 -5.40 -4.98 8.52
CA PHE A 196 -5.11 -3.98 9.53
C PHE A 196 -5.63 -4.43 10.90
N VAL A 197 -4.85 -4.17 11.95
CA VAL A 197 -5.12 -4.53 13.34
C VAL A 197 -5.15 -3.25 14.16
N GLY A 198 -6.26 -3.00 14.84
CA GLY A 198 -6.49 -1.78 15.62
C GLY A 198 -7.45 -0.82 14.94
N GLU A 199 -7.68 0.33 15.54
CA GLU A 199 -8.65 1.33 15.09
C GLU A 199 -7.98 2.51 14.39
N ASP A 200 -6.84 3.00 14.91
CA ASP A 200 -6.10 4.13 14.36
C ASP A 200 -5.00 3.67 13.41
N ILE A 201 -5.15 3.98 12.13
CA ILE A 201 -4.14 3.66 11.11
C ILE A 201 -2.84 4.47 11.27
N PHE A 202 -2.88 5.57 12.01
CA PHE A 202 -1.70 6.40 12.30
C PHE A 202 -1.05 6.07 13.64
N ASP A 203 -1.50 5.03 14.35
CA ASP A 203 -0.75 4.48 15.48
C ASP A 203 0.31 3.49 14.97
N MET A 204 1.58 3.74 15.32
CA MET A 204 2.70 2.88 14.91
C MET A 204 2.57 1.45 15.46
N LYS A 205 2.03 1.30 16.67
CA LYS A 205 1.83 -0.03 17.29
C LYS A 205 0.84 -0.86 16.48
N ASN A 206 -0.24 -0.24 16.00
CA ASN A 206 -1.21 -0.89 15.13
C ASN A 206 -0.58 -1.29 13.78
N ASN A 207 0.29 -0.44 13.21
CA ASN A 207 1.00 -0.75 11.98
C ASN A 207 1.98 -1.92 12.15
N ILE A 208 2.73 -1.99 13.24
CA ILE A 208 3.61 -3.12 13.58
C ILE A 208 2.80 -4.42 13.60
N MET A 209 1.67 -4.45 14.31
CA MET A 209 0.80 -5.62 14.38
C MET A 209 0.21 -5.99 13.01
N SER A 210 -0.14 -4.99 12.21
CA SER A 210 -0.73 -5.16 10.88
C SER A 210 0.25 -5.73 9.87
N VAL A 211 1.49 -5.24 9.85
CA VAL A 211 2.57 -5.82 9.02
C VAL A 211 2.80 -7.28 9.38
N ALA A 212 2.87 -7.60 10.68
CA ALA A 212 3.04 -8.97 11.15
C ALA A 212 1.86 -9.86 10.74
N ASN A 213 0.61 -9.38 10.90
CA ASN A 213 -0.60 -10.10 10.50
C ASN A 213 -0.62 -10.40 8.99
N TYR A 214 -0.28 -9.39 8.16
CA TYR A 214 -0.17 -9.56 6.71
C TYR A 214 0.87 -10.62 6.34
N LEU A 215 2.07 -10.51 6.87
CA LEU A 215 3.16 -11.46 6.58
C LEU A 215 2.85 -12.87 7.06
N ALA A 216 2.24 -13.02 8.24
CA ALA A 216 1.84 -14.34 8.77
C ALA A 216 0.83 -15.02 7.86
N TYR A 217 -0.19 -14.26 7.38
CA TYR A 217 -1.19 -14.78 6.45
C TYR A 217 -0.57 -15.37 5.18
N PHE A 218 0.43 -14.70 4.61
CA PHE A 218 1.10 -15.19 3.41
C PHE A 218 2.14 -16.25 3.71
N LYS A 219 2.93 -16.12 4.78
CA LYS A 219 3.92 -17.13 5.21
C LYS A 219 3.26 -18.49 5.44
N GLU A 220 2.09 -18.53 6.09
CA GLU A 220 1.32 -19.76 6.28
C GLU A 220 0.96 -20.45 4.96
N ARG A 221 0.67 -19.67 3.91
CA ARG A 221 0.24 -20.17 2.59
C ARG A 221 1.35 -20.47 1.63
N THR A 222 2.51 -19.86 1.79
CA THR A 222 3.65 -19.98 0.88
C THR A 222 4.79 -20.80 1.48
N GLY A 223 4.82 -20.97 2.81
CA GLY A 223 5.79 -21.77 3.55
C GLY A 223 7.04 -21.00 3.98
N ASP A 224 7.28 -19.78 3.51
CA ASP A 224 8.48 -19.01 3.81
C ASP A 224 8.23 -17.51 3.90
N ILE A 225 9.15 -16.82 4.60
CA ILE A 225 9.07 -15.38 4.83
C ILE A 225 9.43 -14.55 3.59
N GLU A 226 10.34 -15.03 2.76
CA GLU A 226 10.77 -14.32 1.55
C GLU A 226 9.61 -14.16 0.57
N THR A 227 8.87 -15.25 0.34
CA THR A 227 7.66 -15.21 -0.50
C THR A 227 6.57 -14.34 0.14
N ALA A 228 6.42 -14.32 1.47
CA ALA A 228 5.48 -13.43 2.14
C ALA A 228 5.84 -11.95 1.93
N VAL A 229 7.12 -11.59 2.01
CA VAL A 229 7.62 -10.24 1.71
C VAL A 229 7.41 -9.90 0.23
N LEU A 230 7.63 -10.86 -0.68
CA LEU A 230 7.33 -10.67 -2.11
C LEU A 230 5.83 -10.42 -2.38
N ARG A 231 4.93 -10.91 -1.52
CA ARG A 231 3.49 -10.59 -1.60
C ARG A 231 3.16 -9.19 -1.10
N TYR A 232 3.98 -8.65 -0.20
CA TYR A 232 3.83 -7.28 0.28
C TYR A 232 4.12 -6.28 -0.84
N ASN A 233 5.22 -6.47 -1.55
CA ASN A 233 5.56 -5.75 -2.77
C ASN A 233 6.17 -6.73 -3.77
N PRO A 234 5.57 -6.94 -4.96
CA PRO A 234 5.97 -7.95 -5.93
C PRO A 234 7.22 -7.53 -6.73
N SER A 235 8.28 -7.19 -6.02
CA SER A 235 9.60 -6.84 -6.53
C SER A 235 10.68 -7.65 -5.81
N SER A 236 11.48 -8.39 -6.56
CA SER A 236 12.62 -9.12 -5.99
C SER A 236 13.67 -8.18 -5.38
N LEU A 237 13.85 -6.99 -5.93
CA LEU A 237 14.76 -5.98 -5.37
C LEU A 237 14.24 -5.45 -4.04
N TYR A 238 12.93 -5.23 -3.92
CA TYR A 238 12.29 -4.89 -2.66
C TYR A 238 12.49 -5.99 -1.63
N THR A 239 12.16 -7.22 -1.98
CA THR A 239 12.29 -8.38 -1.08
C THR A 239 13.72 -8.51 -0.56
N GLN A 240 14.72 -8.45 -1.45
CA GLN A 240 16.12 -8.49 -1.06
C GLN A 240 16.51 -7.31 -0.16
N ALA A 241 16.05 -6.09 -0.46
CA ALA A 241 16.35 -4.93 0.37
C ALA A 241 15.74 -5.05 1.78
N VAL A 242 14.48 -5.53 1.90
CA VAL A 242 13.85 -5.79 3.20
C VAL A 242 14.65 -6.80 4.01
N LEU A 243 14.97 -7.95 3.42
CA LEU A 243 15.69 -9.03 4.11
C LEU A 243 17.12 -8.63 4.47
N ASP A 244 17.78 -7.85 3.61
CA ASP A 244 19.12 -7.34 3.89
C ASP A 244 19.11 -6.27 4.99
N LEU A 245 18.06 -5.42 5.05
CA LEU A 245 17.89 -4.48 6.14
C LEU A 245 17.62 -5.20 7.46
N ALA A 246 16.74 -6.20 7.45
CA ALA A 246 16.43 -7.00 8.63
C ALA A 246 17.66 -7.70 9.22
N LYS A 247 18.62 -8.13 8.38
CA LYS A 247 19.90 -8.72 8.81
C LYS A 247 20.86 -7.73 9.49
N GLN A 248 20.61 -6.41 9.37
CA GLN A 248 21.44 -5.41 10.05
C GLN A 248 21.06 -5.23 11.52
N ALA A 249 19.90 -5.74 11.95
CA ALA A 249 19.48 -5.69 13.36
C ALA A 249 20.50 -6.37 14.28
N ARG A 250 20.79 -5.70 15.39
CA ARG A 250 21.77 -6.17 16.41
C ARG A 250 21.11 -6.57 17.73
N LEU A 251 19.79 -6.38 17.79
CA LEU A 251 18.95 -6.65 18.97
C LEU A 251 18.21 -8.00 18.83
#